data_c7911b16bfec0a65f673bf86e5707691
#
_entry.id   c7911b16bfec0a65f673bf86e5707691
#
_cell.length_a   1.000
_cell.length_b   1.000
_cell.length_c   1.000
_cell.angle_alpha   90.00
_cell.angle_beta   90.00
_cell.angle_gamma   90.00
#
_symmetry.space_group_name_H-M   'P 1'
#
loop_
_entity.id
_entity.type
_entity.pdbx_description
1 polymer ?
#
loop_
_entity_poly.entity_id
_entity_poly.type
_entity_poly.pdbx_seq_one_letter_code
_entity_poly.pdbx_strand_id
1 'polypeptide(L)'
;METDTVAELVTRALSAMRAITASDDPDDHDGWDEYAPLLWRASADEAALPLGLELIGSADPIERATGCDLLRDTNYHHEAVRTETATALVALAQRETDEHVLRALARAIEKTHDPRAVPVLVTLAGHPDAEVREGVARSFAEVLTGLPDGPDIRTLIGLTQDQNPHVRDWATFTLGVQSRADSPAIRAALWERTADEHDETRMEALHGLASRHDPRVVPLLAELIGNPEGAHVLTFDAEPITGAPELLPPLPEYEPGDDWTTDAVNACNPVRRARLDAFAWELVCTLHRLRPDLDAAVSMERCGWGRFLGIHAASEATGYDIEALLTRADGDPIRAAELVSTDLPRTQPA
;
A
#
# COMPACT_ATOMS: atom_id res chain seq x y z
N MET A 1 -19.27 -0.45 -34.81
CA MET A 1 -19.67 -0.91 -33.46
C MET A 1 -19.95 0.35 -32.66
N GLU A 2 -21.20 0.60 -32.34
CA GLU A 2 -21.57 1.67 -31.42
C GLU A 2 -20.93 1.33 -30.05
N THR A 3 -20.21 2.25 -29.48
CA THR A 3 -19.68 2.12 -28.12
C THR A 3 -20.78 2.48 -27.15
N ASP A 4 -21.09 1.58 -26.19
CA ASP A 4 -22.05 1.86 -25.12
C ASP A 4 -21.72 3.20 -24.45
N THR A 5 -22.71 4.01 -24.18
CA THR A 5 -22.57 5.24 -23.39
C THR A 5 -22.39 4.92 -21.91
N VAL A 6 -21.85 5.87 -21.12
CA VAL A 6 -21.73 5.76 -19.65
C VAL A 6 -23.08 5.39 -19.03
N ALA A 7 -24.16 6.04 -19.43
CA ALA A 7 -25.51 5.79 -18.90
C ALA A 7 -26.02 4.37 -19.23
N GLU A 8 -25.73 3.84 -20.41
CA GLU A 8 -26.08 2.46 -20.78
C GLU A 8 -25.29 1.44 -19.96
N LEU A 9 -23.98 1.65 -19.80
CA LEU A 9 -23.13 0.78 -18.98
C LEU A 9 -23.59 0.75 -17.52
N VAL A 10 -23.88 1.90 -16.92
CA VAL A 10 -24.35 2.02 -15.55
C VAL A 10 -25.75 1.43 -15.39
N THR A 11 -26.65 1.59 -16.37
CA THR A 11 -27.97 0.98 -16.34
C THR A 11 -27.89 -0.56 -16.31
N ARG A 12 -26.97 -1.13 -17.09
CA ARG A 12 -26.70 -2.58 -17.09
C ARG A 12 -26.07 -3.02 -15.77
N ALA A 13 -25.12 -2.25 -15.22
CA ALA A 13 -24.52 -2.53 -13.92
C ALA A 13 -25.60 -2.52 -12.80
N LEU A 14 -26.51 -1.54 -12.78
CA LEU A 14 -27.64 -1.51 -11.84
C LEU A 14 -28.54 -2.74 -11.97
N SER A 15 -28.76 -3.24 -13.19
CA SER A 15 -29.54 -4.45 -13.43
C SER A 15 -28.83 -5.69 -12.88
N ALA A 16 -27.52 -5.80 -13.08
CA ALA A 16 -26.69 -6.86 -12.51
C ALA A 16 -26.67 -6.81 -10.99
N MET A 17 -26.49 -5.64 -10.38
CA MET A 17 -26.51 -5.48 -8.92
C MET A 17 -27.86 -5.85 -8.31
N ARG A 18 -28.98 -5.51 -8.95
CA ARG A 18 -30.32 -5.94 -8.50
C ARG A 18 -30.49 -7.44 -8.58
N ALA A 19 -29.93 -8.11 -9.60
CA ALA A 19 -29.94 -9.56 -9.70
C ALA A 19 -29.10 -10.21 -8.58
N ILE A 20 -27.87 -9.70 -8.33
CA ILE A 20 -27.01 -10.15 -7.21
C ILE A 20 -27.75 -10.03 -5.88
N THR A 21 -28.38 -8.87 -5.61
CA THR A 21 -29.06 -8.61 -4.34
C THR A 21 -30.34 -9.46 -4.18
N ALA A 22 -30.94 -9.93 -5.27
CA ALA A 22 -32.10 -10.79 -5.28
C ALA A 22 -31.76 -12.30 -5.26
N SER A 23 -30.50 -12.67 -5.46
CA SER A 23 -30.02 -14.06 -5.41
C SER A 23 -29.88 -14.53 -3.96
N ASP A 24 -30.44 -15.73 -3.68
CA ASP A 24 -30.24 -16.40 -2.38
C ASP A 24 -28.99 -17.27 -2.35
N ASP A 25 -28.22 -17.33 -3.44
CA ASP A 25 -27.01 -18.11 -3.57
C ASP A 25 -25.77 -17.26 -3.23
N PRO A 26 -25.10 -17.52 -2.09
CA PRO A 26 -23.89 -16.76 -1.69
C PRO A 26 -22.70 -17.01 -2.62
N ASP A 27 -22.72 -18.08 -3.41
CA ASP A 27 -21.66 -18.45 -4.36
C ASP A 27 -21.98 -17.98 -5.80
N ASP A 28 -23.03 -17.19 -6.00
CA ASP A 28 -23.38 -16.60 -7.29
C ASP A 28 -22.39 -15.48 -7.68
N HIS A 29 -21.28 -15.87 -8.28
CA HIS A 29 -20.25 -14.95 -8.78
C HIS A 29 -20.57 -14.37 -10.15
N ASP A 30 -21.50 -14.97 -10.92
CA ASP A 30 -21.80 -14.56 -12.29
C ASP A 30 -22.27 -13.09 -12.37
N GLY A 31 -23.03 -12.64 -11.40
CA GLY A 31 -23.49 -11.25 -11.34
C GLY A 31 -22.35 -10.25 -11.11
N TRP A 32 -21.35 -10.60 -10.28
CA TRP A 32 -20.19 -9.75 -10.03
C TRP A 32 -19.27 -9.66 -11.22
N ASP A 33 -19.13 -10.76 -11.99
CA ASP A 33 -18.33 -10.81 -13.21
C ASP A 33 -18.90 -9.92 -14.32
N GLU A 34 -20.21 -9.63 -14.29
CA GLU A 34 -20.84 -8.65 -15.17
C GLU A 34 -20.76 -7.22 -14.59
N TYR A 35 -21.07 -7.04 -13.31
CA TYR A 35 -21.18 -5.73 -12.65
C TYR A 35 -19.86 -4.92 -12.66
N ALA A 36 -18.79 -5.50 -12.15
CA ALA A 36 -17.53 -4.79 -11.97
C ALA A 36 -16.91 -4.30 -13.31
N PRO A 37 -16.83 -5.11 -14.39
CA PRO A 37 -16.32 -4.63 -15.68
C PRO A 37 -17.17 -3.53 -16.31
N LEU A 38 -18.47 -3.51 -16.08
CA LEU A 38 -19.35 -2.47 -16.61
C LEU A 38 -19.04 -1.12 -15.96
N LEU A 39 -18.88 -1.08 -14.63
CA LEU A 39 -18.51 0.15 -13.91
C LEU A 39 -17.10 0.60 -14.25
N TRP A 40 -16.15 -0.33 -14.34
CA TRP A 40 -14.78 -0.02 -14.74
C TRP A 40 -14.71 0.64 -16.13
N ARG A 41 -15.48 0.14 -17.10
CA ARG A 41 -15.57 0.76 -18.43
C ARG A 41 -16.26 2.12 -18.40
N ALA A 42 -17.33 2.26 -17.60
CA ALA A 42 -18.05 3.51 -17.47
C ALA A 42 -17.18 4.61 -16.84
N SER A 43 -16.38 4.25 -15.82
CA SER A 43 -15.55 5.18 -15.04
C SER A 43 -14.37 5.77 -15.82
N ALA A 44 -13.99 5.19 -16.96
CA ALA A 44 -12.94 5.74 -17.82
C ALA A 44 -13.35 7.04 -18.53
N ASP A 45 -14.63 7.37 -18.58
CA ASP A 45 -15.18 8.61 -19.16
C ASP A 45 -15.49 9.62 -18.05
N GLU A 46 -15.12 10.88 -18.24
CA GLU A 46 -15.40 11.97 -17.29
C GLU A 46 -16.90 12.15 -16.99
N ALA A 47 -17.79 11.73 -17.90
CA ALA A 47 -19.24 11.73 -17.68
C ALA A 47 -19.70 10.80 -16.55
N ALA A 48 -18.85 9.91 -16.06
CA ALA A 48 -19.13 9.04 -14.93
C ALA A 48 -19.27 9.82 -13.61
N LEU A 49 -18.50 10.90 -13.42
CA LEU A 49 -18.55 11.71 -12.20
C LEU A 49 -19.97 12.29 -11.94
N PRO A 50 -20.58 13.07 -12.83
CA PRO A 50 -21.90 13.63 -12.56
C PRO A 50 -22.97 12.55 -12.35
N LEU A 51 -22.88 11.42 -13.06
CA LEU A 51 -23.81 10.30 -12.86
C LEU A 51 -23.59 9.61 -11.50
N GLY A 52 -22.35 9.39 -11.08
CA GLY A 52 -22.05 8.85 -9.75
C GLY A 52 -22.56 9.76 -8.62
N LEU A 53 -22.38 11.07 -8.76
CA LEU A 53 -22.89 12.08 -7.81
C LEU A 53 -24.42 12.09 -7.76
N GLU A 54 -25.11 11.88 -8.87
CA GLU A 54 -26.58 11.75 -8.94
C GLU A 54 -27.02 10.47 -8.20
N LEU A 55 -26.40 9.33 -8.50
CA LEU A 55 -26.73 8.05 -7.92
C LEU A 55 -26.59 8.01 -6.38
N ILE A 56 -25.54 8.59 -5.81
CA ILE A 56 -25.38 8.66 -4.35
C ILE A 56 -26.43 9.54 -3.66
N GLY A 57 -27.19 10.34 -4.43
CA GLY A 57 -28.34 11.10 -3.98
C GLY A 57 -29.68 10.38 -4.05
N SER A 58 -29.72 9.17 -4.62
CA SER A 58 -30.97 8.42 -4.85
C SER A 58 -31.63 7.95 -3.54
N ALA A 59 -32.94 7.74 -3.62
CA ALA A 59 -33.69 7.07 -2.56
C ALA A 59 -33.43 5.55 -2.50
N ASP A 60 -33.06 4.93 -3.64
CA ASP A 60 -32.77 3.50 -3.76
C ASP A 60 -31.34 3.20 -3.24
N PRO A 61 -31.19 2.34 -2.19
CA PRO A 61 -29.87 1.99 -1.67
C PRO A 61 -28.97 1.28 -2.69
N ILE A 62 -29.54 0.50 -3.62
CA ILE A 62 -28.75 -0.14 -4.69
C ILE A 62 -28.14 0.92 -5.61
N GLU A 63 -28.88 1.97 -5.95
CA GLU A 63 -28.36 3.06 -6.76
C GLU A 63 -27.28 3.84 -6.00
N ARG A 64 -27.47 4.09 -4.68
CA ARG A 64 -26.43 4.77 -3.89
C ARG A 64 -25.15 3.95 -3.77
N ALA A 65 -25.25 2.63 -3.54
CA ALA A 65 -24.08 1.75 -3.48
C ALA A 65 -23.35 1.70 -4.82
N THR A 66 -24.11 1.54 -5.93
CA THR A 66 -23.55 1.59 -7.30
C THR A 66 -22.89 2.94 -7.60
N GLY A 67 -23.47 4.03 -7.12
CA GLY A 67 -22.87 5.37 -7.21
C GLY A 67 -21.53 5.47 -6.48
N CYS A 68 -21.42 4.89 -5.28
CA CYS A 68 -20.15 4.81 -4.54
C CYS A 68 -19.10 4.01 -5.33
N ASP A 69 -19.44 2.84 -5.87
CA ASP A 69 -18.52 2.02 -6.64
C ASP A 69 -18.09 2.71 -7.95
N LEU A 70 -19.02 3.39 -8.63
CA LEU A 70 -18.70 4.18 -9.83
C LEU A 70 -17.72 5.33 -9.50
N LEU A 71 -17.96 6.06 -8.41
CA LEU A 71 -17.08 7.14 -7.96
C LEU A 71 -15.70 6.63 -7.54
N ARG A 72 -15.61 5.45 -6.91
CA ARG A 72 -14.35 4.77 -6.60
C ARG A 72 -13.51 4.56 -7.86
N ASP A 73 -14.12 3.94 -8.87
CA ASP A 73 -13.41 3.61 -10.12
C ASP A 73 -13.11 4.89 -10.93
N THR A 74 -13.97 5.91 -10.88
CA THR A 74 -13.72 7.22 -11.49
C THR A 74 -12.51 7.92 -10.86
N ASN A 75 -12.36 7.85 -9.54
CA ASN A 75 -11.19 8.40 -8.84
C ASN A 75 -9.88 7.69 -9.22
N TYR A 76 -9.94 6.42 -9.60
CA TYR A 76 -8.78 5.69 -10.09
C TYR A 76 -8.31 6.23 -11.43
N HIS A 77 -9.24 6.51 -12.35
CA HIS A 77 -8.92 7.02 -13.69
C HIS A 77 -8.65 8.52 -13.73
N HIS A 78 -9.27 9.31 -12.84
CA HIS A 78 -9.28 10.77 -12.90
C HIS A 78 -8.94 11.40 -11.54
N GLU A 79 -7.66 11.70 -11.31
CA GLU A 79 -7.21 12.29 -10.02
C GLU A 79 -7.85 13.65 -9.71
N ALA A 80 -8.15 14.45 -10.74
CA ALA A 80 -8.69 15.79 -10.60
C ALA A 80 -10.05 15.83 -9.88
N VAL A 81 -10.82 14.71 -9.91
CA VAL A 81 -12.16 14.67 -9.30
C VAL A 81 -12.17 14.20 -7.84
N ARG A 82 -11.03 13.73 -7.30
CA ARG A 82 -10.92 13.16 -5.95
C ARG A 82 -11.44 14.06 -4.85
N THR A 83 -11.14 15.36 -4.92
CA THR A 83 -11.60 16.36 -3.93
C THR A 83 -13.11 16.54 -3.92
N GLU A 84 -13.76 16.56 -5.08
CA GLU A 84 -15.20 16.66 -5.21
C GLU A 84 -15.88 15.38 -4.72
N THR A 85 -15.38 14.24 -5.15
CA THR A 85 -15.85 12.92 -4.71
C THR A 85 -15.73 12.74 -3.20
N ALA A 86 -14.58 13.10 -2.60
CA ALA A 86 -14.40 13.03 -1.14
C ALA A 86 -15.45 13.86 -0.41
N THR A 87 -15.72 15.07 -0.89
CA THR A 87 -16.73 15.95 -0.28
C THR A 87 -18.12 15.33 -0.34
N ALA A 88 -18.50 14.73 -1.47
CA ALA A 88 -19.79 14.08 -1.65
C ALA A 88 -19.94 12.80 -0.80
N LEU A 89 -18.91 11.96 -0.75
CA LEU A 89 -18.91 10.73 0.06
C LEU A 89 -18.94 11.03 1.57
N VAL A 90 -18.21 12.04 2.05
CA VAL A 90 -18.29 12.50 3.44
C VAL A 90 -19.70 12.98 3.78
N ALA A 91 -20.35 13.72 2.88
CA ALA A 91 -21.74 14.17 3.07
C ALA A 91 -22.75 12.99 3.04
N LEU A 92 -22.51 11.97 2.22
CA LEU A 92 -23.33 10.74 2.22
C LEU A 92 -23.20 10.03 3.56
N ALA A 93 -22.00 9.82 4.07
CA ALA A 93 -21.73 9.12 5.32
C ALA A 93 -22.46 9.71 6.54
N GLN A 94 -22.72 11.01 6.55
CA GLN A 94 -23.42 11.69 7.66
C GLN A 94 -24.91 11.32 7.77
N ARG A 95 -25.51 10.76 6.72
CA ARG A 95 -26.93 10.47 6.64
C ARG A 95 -27.25 9.00 6.32
N GLU A 96 -26.24 8.24 5.91
CA GLU A 96 -26.43 6.86 5.47
C GLU A 96 -26.58 5.90 6.64
N THR A 97 -27.44 4.92 6.48
CA THR A 97 -27.71 3.87 7.48
C THR A 97 -27.83 2.48 6.87
N ASP A 98 -27.91 2.39 5.55
CA ASP A 98 -27.95 1.11 4.85
C ASP A 98 -26.56 0.47 4.82
N GLU A 99 -26.45 -0.76 5.32
CA GLU A 99 -25.17 -1.46 5.47
C GLU A 99 -24.49 -1.71 4.11
N HIS A 100 -25.26 -2.05 3.08
CA HIS A 100 -24.71 -2.28 1.75
C HIS A 100 -24.09 -0.99 1.17
N VAL A 101 -24.76 0.14 1.37
CA VAL A 101 -24.23 1.45 0.95
C VAL A 101 -23.00 1.83 1.78
N LEU A 102 -23.00 1.59 3.10
CA LEU A 102 -21.86 1.89 3.97
C LEU A 102 -20.61 1.06 3.62
N ARG A 103 -20.76 -0.20 3.20
CA ARG A 103 -19.68 -1.03 2.69
C ARG A 103 -19.08 -0.45 1.40
N ALA A 104 -19.93 -0.08 0.44
CA ALA A 104 -19.51 0.54 -0.81
C ALA A 104 -18.85 1.91 -0.58
N LEU A 105 -19.42 2.71 0.32
CA LEU A 105 -18.90 4.02 0.70
C LEU A 105 -17.50 3.92 1.34
N ALA A 106 -17.30 3.00 2.28
CA ALA A 106 -15.99 2.80 2.89
C ALA A 106 -14.93 2.50 1.81
N ARG A 107 -15.21 1.58 0.89
CA ARG A 107 -14.30 1.28 -0.24
C ARG A 107 -14.09 2.47 -1.18
N ALA A 108 -15.11 3.30 -1.40
CA ALA A 108 -14.99 4.46 -2.29
C ALA A 108 -14.11 5.57 -1.70
N ILE A 109 -14.13 5.75 -0.39
CA ILE A 109 -13.29 6.72 0.33
C ILE A 109 -11.80 6.43 0.11
N GLU A 110 -11.38 5.16 0.07
CA GLU A 110 -10.00 4.74 -0.20
C GLU A 110 -9.41 5.49 -1.40
N LYS A 111 -10.11 5.52 -2.53
CA LYS A 111 -9.60 6.09 -3.79
C LYS A 111 -9.71 7.62 -3.88
N THR A 112 -10.17 8.28 -2.84
CA THR A 112 -10.16 9.75 -2.78
C THR A 112 -8.79 10.32 -2.42
N HIS A 113 -7.95 9.56 -1.70
CA HIS A 113 -6.68 10.01 -1.12
C HIS A 113 -6.81 11.32 -0.31
N ASP A 114 -7.99 11.57 0.28
CA ASP A 114 -8.30 12.83 0.94
C ASP A 114 -8.43 12.62 2.47
N PRO A 115 -7.49 13.16 3.29
CA PRO A 115 -7.51 12.98 4.74
C PRO A 115 -8.72 13.64 5.44
N ARG A 116 -9.51 14.47 4.73
CA ARG A 116 -10.79 15.00 5.25
C ARG A 116 -11.83 13.91 5.51
N ALA A 117 -11.64 12.71 4.94
CA ALA A 117 -12.49 11.54 5.21
C ALA A 117 -12.18 10.85 6.54
N VAL A 118 -11.04 11.13 7.18
CA VAL A 118 -10.63 10.49 8.44
C VAL A 118 -11.71 10.54 9.54
N PRO A 119 -12.40 11.68 9.82
CA PRO A 119 -13.44 11.69 10.86
C PRO A 119 -14.61 10.74 10.57
N VAL A 120 -14.96 10.54 9.31
CA VAL A 120 -16.02 9.60 8.89
C VAL A 120 -15.56 8.16 9.14
N LEU A 121 -14.35 7.82 8.70
CA LEU A 121 -13.79 6.47 8.91
C LEU A 121 -13.67 6.15 10.41
N VAL A 122 -13.25 7.10 11.24
CA VAL A 122 -13.21 6.94 12.71
C VAL A 122 -14.60 6.59 13.27
N THR A 123 -15.65 7.20 12.74
CA THR A 123 -17.02 6.90 13.16
C THR A 123 -17.45 5.50 12.71
N LEU A 124 -17.18 5.15 11.45
CA LEU A 124 -17.55 3.85 10.87
C LEU A 124 -16.73 2.68 11.43
N ALA A 125 -15.57 2.93 12.02
CA ALA A 125 -14.74 1.91 12.68
C ALA A 125 -15.46 1.20 13.84
N GLY A 126 -16.47 1.82 14.43
CA GLY A 126 -17.33 1.22 15.46
C GLY A 126 -18.60 0.56 14.93
N HIS A 127 -18.76 0.40 13.61
CA HIS A 127 -19.98 -0.16 13.02
C HIS A 127 -20.14 -1.64 13.39
N PRO A 128 -21.38 -2.16 13.66
CA PRO A 128 -21.59 -3.56 14.01
C PRO A 128 -21.20 -4.54 12.89
N ASP A 129 -21.40 -4.16 11.65
CA ASP A 129 -21.04 -4.94 10.47
C ASP A 129 -19.51 -4.98 10.27
N ALA A 130 -18.96 -6.21 10.18
CA ALA A 130 -17.51 -6.40 10.05
C ALA A 130 -16.97 -5.95 8.68
N GLU A 131 -17.75 -6.08 7.59
CA GLU A 131 -17.32 -5.66 6.26
C GLU A 131 -17.22 -4.13 6.16
N VAL A 132 -18.07 -3.39 6.89
CA VAL A 132 -17.89 -1.92 7.01
C VAL A 132 -16.60 -1.60 7.72
N ARG A 133 -16.28 -2.28 8.84
CA ARG A 133 -15.03 -2.05 9.58
C ARG A 133 -13.78 -2.47 8.79
N GLU A 134 -13.88 -3.56 8.02
CA GLU A 134 -12.82 -3.99 7.09
C GLU A 134 -12.56 -2.93 6.03
N GLY A 135 -13.61 -2.44 5.36
CA GLY A 135 -13.53 -1.34 4.40
C GLY A 135 -12.89 -0.09 5.00
N VAL A 136 -13.18 0.22 6.26
CA VAL A 136 -12.53 1.31 7.01
C VAL A 136 -11.04 1.06 7.20
N ALA A 137 -10.63 -0.13 7.63
CA ALA A 137 -9.23 -0.48 7.84
C ALA A 137 -8.42 -0.35 6.55
N ARG A 138 -8.95 -0.82 5.42
CA ARG A 138 -8.36 -0.65 4.08
C ARG A 138 -8.24 0.80 3.67
N SER A 139 -9.32 1.56 3.84
CA SER A 139 -9.37 2.96 3.39
C SER A 139 -8.37 3.85 4.09
N PHE A 140 -8.01 3.56 5.32
CA PHE A 140 -6.99 4.31 6.02
C PHE A 140 -5.62 4.25 5.32
N ALA A 141 -5.30 3.18 4.57
CA ALA A 141 -4.04 3.08 3.85
C ALA A 141 -3.76 4.29 2.94
N GLU A 142 -4.81 4.83 2.34
CA GLU A 142 -4.71 5.90 1.33
C GLU A 142 -5.02 7.31 1.88
N VAL A 143 -5.58 7.40 3.09
CA VAL A 143 -6.01 8.69 3.67
C VAL A 143 -5.33 9.04 4.99
N LEU A 144 -4.24 8.32 5.34
CA LEU A 144 -3.48 8.55 6.57
C LEU A 144 -3.00 9.99 6.68
N THR A 145 -3.14 10.59 7.87
CA THR A 145 -2.62 11.93 8.16
C THR A 145 -1.10 11.96 8.38
N GLY A 146 -0.48 10.79 8.59
CA GLY A 146 0.95 10.64 8.89
C GLY A 146 1.32 11.01 10.34
N LEU A 147 0.35 11.36 11.17
CA LEU A 147 0.58 11.70 12.58
C LEU A 147 0.61 10.44 13.46
N PRO A 148 1.72 10.15 14.19
CA PRO A 148 1.84 8.93 14.99
C PRO A 148 0.77 8.72 16.07
N ASP A 149 0.13 9.80 16.53
CA ASP A 149 -0.97 9.78 17.49
C ASP A 149 -2.26 10.33 16.87
N GLY A 150 -2.36 10.36 15.54
CA GLY A 150 -3.55 10.83 14.82
C GLY A 150 -4.80 9.98 15.15
N PRO A 151 -6.00 10.51 14.90
CA PRO A 151 -7.22 9.74 15.10
C PRO A 151 -7.29 8.50 14.23
N ASP A 152 -6.73 8.55 13.03
CA ASP A 152 -6.52 7.44 12.08
C ASP A 152 -5.68 6.33 12.71
N ILE A 153 -4.49 6.65 13.21
CA ILE A 153 -3.59 5.68 13.85
C ILE A 153 -4.21 5.06 15.11
N ARG A 154 -4.84 5.87 15.98
CA ARG A 154 -5.52 5.34 17.17
C ARG A 154 -6.66 4.38 16.79
N THR A 155 -7.40 4.70 15.75
CA THR A 155 -8.47 3.85 15.25
C THR A 155 -7.93 2.55 14.69
N LEU A 156 -6.87 2.59 13.87
CA LEU A 156 -6.20 1.39 13.36
C LEU A 156 -5.69 0.50 14.49
N ILE A 157 -5.04 1.09 15.52
CA ILE A 157 -4.61 0.33 16.72
C ILE A 157 -5.82 -0.39 17.37
N GLY A 158 -6.98 0.27 17.46
CA GLY A 158 -8.20 -0.38 17.94
C GLY A 158 -8.66 -1.53 17.04
N LEU A 159 -8.65 -1.34 15.72
CA LEU A 159 -9.06 -2.34 14.74
C LEU A 159 -8.10 -3.54 14.67
N THR A 160 -6.83 -3.40 15.03
CA THR A 160 -5.93 -4.58 15.17
C THR A 160 -6.37 -5.54 16.26
N GLN A 161 -7.33 -5.17 17.11
CA GLN A 161 -7.90 -6.01 18.17
C GLN A 161 -9.33 -6.47 17.85
N ASP A 162 -9.80 -6.29 16.60
CA ASP A 162 -11.15 -6.65 16.20
C ASP A 162 -11.39 -8.15 16.34
N GLN A 163 -12.66 -8.53 16.61
CA GLN A 163 -13.06 -9.93 16.72
C GLN A 163 -13.01 -10.65 15.36
N ASN A 164 -13.26 -9.91 14.26
CA ASN A 164 -13.17 -10.45 12.91
C ASN A 164 -11.71 -10.48 12.44
N PRO A 165 -11.20 -11.66 11.98
CA PRO A 165 -9.81 -11.80 11.57
C PRO A 165 -9.45 -10.92 10.35
N HIS A 166 -10.35 -10.75 9.39
CA HIS A 166 -10.10 -9.91 8.21
C HIS A 166 -9.97 -8.42 8.56
N VAL A 167 -10.74 -7.95 9.55
CA VAL A 167 -10.60 -6.58 10.06
C VAL A 167 -9.23 -6.39 10.74
N ARG A 168 -8.81 -7.38 11.57
CA ARG A 168 -7.48 -7.34 12.22
C ARG A 168 -6.37 -7.35 11.19
N ASP A 169 -6.50 -8.17 10.18
CA ASP A 169 -5.54 -8.32 9.08
C ASP A 169 -5.33 -6.99 8.36
N TRP A 170 -6.38 -6.43 7.77
CA TRP A 170 -6.30 -5.14 7.09
C TRP A 170 -5.82 -4.01 7.99
N ALA A 171 -6.22 -3.99 9.27
CA ALA A 171 -5.73 -2.99 10.21
C ALA A 171 -4.23 -3.14 10.50
N THR A 172 -3.76 -4.39 10.63
CA THR A 172 -2.34 -4.71 10.85
C THR A 172 -1.51 -4.40 9.60
N PHE A 173 -1.99 -4.76 8.42
CA PHE A 173 -1.38 -4.42 7.14
C PHE A 173 -1.23 -2.90 6.99
N THR A 174 -2.32 -2.16 7.18
CA THR A 174 -2.31 -0.71 7.05
C THR A 174 -1.36 -0.06 8.06
N LEU A 175 -1.40 -0.51 9.32
CA LEU A 175 -0.54 0.03 10.38
C LEU A 175 0.92 -0.37 10.22
N GLY A 176 1.19 -1.63 9.86
CA GLY A 176 2.51 -2.23 9.81
C GLY A 176 3.25 -1.93 8.51
N VAL A 177 2.56 -2.12 7.38
CA VAL A 177 3.16 -2.11 6.04
C VAL A 177 2.97 -0.76 5.35
N GLN A 178 1.76 -0.20 5.38
CA GLN A 178 1.44 1.03 4.65
C GLN A 178 1.81 2.30 5.43
N SER A 179 1.64 2.30 6.76
CA SER A 179 1.95 3.47 7.58
C SER A 179 3.45 3.62 7.83
N ARG A 180 3.95 4.85 7.70
CA ARG A 180 5.32 5.24 8.11
C ARG A 180 5.39 5.74 9.56
N ALA A 181 4.24 5.94 10.19
CA ALA A 181 4.20 6.40 11.57
C ALA A 181 4.86 5.38 12.50
N ASP A 182 5.56 5.90 13.50
CA ASP A 182 6.19 5.09 14.54
C ASP A 182 5.95 5.71 15.91
N SER A 183 5.51 4.87 16.84
CA SER A 183 5.34 5.23 18.24
C SER A 183 5.35 3.99 19.13
N PRO A 184 5.57 4.12 20.44
CA PRO A 184 5.45 2.97 21.36
C PRO A 184 4.09 2.27 21.29
N ALA A 185 3.00 3.00 21.03
CA ALA A 185 1.66 2.42 20.90
C ALA A 185 1.51 1.58 19.62
N ILE A 186 2.04 2.07 18.49
CA ILE A 186 2.08 1.31 17.21
C ILE A 186 2.88 0.02 17.39
N ARG A 187 4.10 0.13 17.96
CA ARG A 187 4.96 -1.05 18.19
C ARG A 187 4.32 -2.05 19.15
N ALA A 188 3.58 -1.57 20.17
CA ALA A 188 2.85 -2.46 21.08
C ALA A 188 1.71 -3.19 20.36
N ALA A 189 0.90 -2.49 19.57
CA ALA A 189 -0.19 -3.09 18.80
C ALA A 189 0.32 -4.15 17.81
N LEU A 190 1.38 -3.84 17.05
CA LEU A 190 2.00 -4.79 16.14
C LEU A 190 2.60 -5.99 16.90
N TRP A 191 3.22 -5.75 18.08
CA TRP A 191 3.77 -6.84 18.88
C TRP A 191 2.70 -7.83 19.35
N GLU A 192 1.52 -7.36 19.72
CA GLU A 192 0.40 -8.25 20.07
C GLU A 192 -0.03 -9.14 18.90
N ARG A 193 0.11 -8.67 17.67
CA ARG A 193 -0.27 -9.41 16.45
C ARG A 193 0.80 -10.41 16.00
N THR A 194 2.02 -10.37 16.53
CA THR A 194 3.03 -11.41 16.24
C THR A 194 2.65 -12.82 16.72
N ALA A 195 1.60 -12.93 17.55
CA ALA A 195 1.02 -14.18 18.02
C ALA A 195 -0.43 -14.39 17.53
N ASP A 196 -0.86 -13.69 16.49
CA ASP A 196 -2.21 -13.86 15.94
C ASP A 196 -2.38 -15.27 15.35
N GLU A 197 -3.60 -15.79 15.40
CA GLU A 197 -3.93 -17.10 14.81
C GLU A 197 -3.91 -17.06 13.28
N HIS A 198 -4.14 -15.90 12.69
CA HIS A 198 -4.12 -15.65 11.26
C HIS A 198 -2.69 -15.40 10.78
N ASP A 199 -2.23 -16.21 9.84
CA ASP A 199 -0.83 -16.22 9.38
C ASP A 199 -0.41 -14.91 8.75
N GLU A 200 -1.22 -14.36 7.86
CA GLU A 200 -0.97 -13.10 7.18
C GLU A 200 -0.82 -11.96 8.20
N THR A 201 -1.74 -11.86 9.16
CA THR A 201 -1.69 -10.85 10.23
C THR A 201 -0.38 -10.94 11.04
N ARG A 202 0.10 -12.18 11.34
CA ARG A 202 1.40 -12.36 12.01
C ARG A 202 2.56 -11.83 11.17
N MET A 203 2.58 -12.18 9.88
CA MET A 203 3.66 -11.76 8.97
C MET A 203 3.68 -10.26 8.77
N GLU A 204 2.54 -9.63 8.63
CA GLU A 204 2.42 -8.17 8.52
C GLU A 204 2.88 -7.44 9.78
N ALA A 205 2.57 -8.00 10.94
CA ALA A 205 3.05 -7.48 12.23
C ALA A 205 4.58 -7.57 12.35
N LEU A 206 5.16 -8.71 11.96
CA LEU A 206 6.61 -8.90 11.94
C LEU A 206 7.30 -7.94 10.97
N HIS A 207 6.77 -7.82 9.76
CA HIS A 207 7.25 -6.85 8.77
C HIS A 207 7.15 -5.41 9.30
N GLY A 208 6.01 -5.05 9.90
CA GLY A 208 5.79 -3.73 10.49
C GLY A 208 6.76 -3.38 11.62
N LEU A 209 7.12 -4.34 12.47
CA LEU A 209 8.13 -4.19 13.52
C LEU A 209 9.54 -4.12 12.94
N ALA A 210 9.84 -4.96 11.93
CA ALA A 210 11.12 -4.93 11.24
C ALA A 210 11.37 -3.56 10.58
N SER A 211 10.37 -3.02 9.89
CA SER A 211 10.42 -1.70 9.26
C SER A 211 10.66 -0.54 10.24
N ARG A 212 10.36 -0.77 11.53
CA ARG A 212 10.62 0.16 12.63
C ARG A 212 11.89 -0.18 13.41
N HIS A 213 12.67 -1.14 12.92
CA HIS A 213 13.89 -1.64 13.57
C HIS A 213 13.66 -2.05 15.04
N ASP A 214 12.55 -2.73 15.33
CA ASP A 214 12.26 -3.24 16.65
C ASP A 214 13.07 -4.51 16.91
N PRO A 215 14.03 -4.53 17.86
CA PRO A 215 14.94 -5.64 18.04
C PRO A 215 14.25 -6.93 18.52
N ARG A 216 13.04 -6.85 19.04
CA ARG A 216 12.27 -8.00 19.50
C ARG A 216 11.87 -8.93 18.37
N VAL A 217 11.81 -8.44 17.12
CA VAL A 217 11.40 -9.23 15.97
C VAL A 217 12.50 -10.22 15.52
N VAL A 218 13.77 -9.91 15.79
CA VAL A 218 14.92 -10.71 15.29
C VAL A 218 14.85 -12.19 15.69
N PRO A 219 14.63 -12.56 16.96
CA PRO A 219 14.52 -13.98 17.31
C PRO A 219 13.32 -14.67 16.69
N LEU A 220 12.20 -13.97 16.47
CA LEU A 220 11.02 -14.55 15.81
C LEU A 220 11.28 -14.81 14.33
N LEU A 221 11.95 -13.88 13.65
CA LEU A 221 12.37 -14.08 12.25
C LEU A 221 13.37 -15.24 12.14
N ALA A 222 14.34 -15.33 13.04
CA ALA A 222 15.31 -16.43 13.06
C ALA A 222 14.65 -17.80 13.24
N GLU A 223 13.60 -17.90 14.04
CA GLU A 223 12.81 -19.12 14.21
C GLU A 223 12.04 -19.49 12.94
N LEU A 224 11.39 -18.52 12.31
CA LEU A 224 10.62 -18.73 11.06
C LEU A 224 11.52 -19.18 9.91
N ILE A 225 12.69 -18.54 9.75
CA ILE A 225 13.66 -18.90 8.69
C ILE A 225 14.26 -20.29 8.97
N GLY A 226 14.49 -20.62 10.24
CA GLY A 226 14.98 -21.95 10.65
C GLY A 226 13.98 -23.08 10.39
N ASN A 227 12.76 -22.80 9.97
CA ASN A 227 11.73 -23.76 9.57
C ASN A 227 11.35 -23.59 8.09
N PRO A 228 11.94 -24.34 7.15
CA PRO A 228 11.69 -24.21 5.71
C PRO A 228 10.22 -24.39 5.31
N GLU A 229 9.42 -25.09 6.08
CA GLU A 229 7.98 -25.29 5.82
C GLU A 229 7.12 -24.12 6.31
N GLY A 230 7.67 -23.23 7.15
CA GLY A 230 6.95 -22.10 7.75
C GLY A 230 7.37 -20.72 7.26
N ALA A 231 8.36 -20.64 6.38
CA ALA A 231 8.85 -19.37 5.87
C ALA A 231 7.88 -18.79 4.82
N HIS A 232 7.28 -17.64 5.15
CA HIS A 232 6.41 -16.88 4.25
C HIS A 232 7.22 -15.80 3.52
N VAL A 233 6.76 -15.39 2.34
CA VAL A 233 7.37 -14.30 1.54
C VAL A 233 7.66 -13.05 2.38
N LEU A 234 6.72 -12.61 3.20
CA LEU A 234 6.90 -11.46 4.09
C LEU A 234 8.01 -11.62 5.13
N THR A 235 8.41 -12.86 5.46
CA THR A 235 9.55 -13.12 6.35
C THR A 235 10.84 -12.70 5.66
N PHE A 236 11.01 -13.07 4.40
CA PHE A 236 12.18 -12.69 3.60
C PHE A 236 12.24 -11.18 3.32
N ASP A 237 11.09 -10.50 3.23
CA ASP A 237 11.04 -9.05 3.11
C ASP A 237 11.47 -8.34 4.41
N ALA A 238 11.16 -8.93 5.56
CA ALA A 238 11.47 -8.34 6.86
C ALA A 238 12.97 -8.45 7.24
N GLU A 239 13.68 -9.45 6.76
CA GLU A 239 15.10 -9.70 7.08
C GLU A 239 16.05 -8.62 6.57
N PRO A 240 16.01 -8.24 5.27
CA PRO A 240 16.87 -7.17 4.77
C PRO A 240 16.62 -5.85 5.49
N ILE A 241 15.38 -5.62 5.92
CA ILE A 241 15.00 -4.41 6.65
C ILE A 241 15.66 -4.36 8.02
N THR A 242 15.68 -5.49 8.76
CA THR A 242 16.36 -5.55 10.06
C THR A 242 17.86 -5.45 9.93
N GLY A 243 18.42 -6.07 8.88
CA GLY A 243 19.86 -6.18 8.67
C GLY A 243 20.61 -6.80 9.85
N ALA A 244 19.93 -7.67 10.61
CA ALA A 244 20.48 -8.29 11.82
C ALA A 244 21.41 -9.45 11.46
N PRO A 245 22.70 -9.43 11.91
CA PRO A 245 23.65 -10.51 11.61
C PRO A 245 23.23 -11.88 12.15
N GLU A 246 22.37 -11.91 13.16
CA GLU A 246 21.82 -13.11 13.78
C GLU A 246 20.96 -13.94 12.81
N LEU A 247 20.45 -13.31 11.73
CA LEU A 247 19.64 -13.97 10.71
C LEU A 247 20.48 -14.69 9.64
N LEU A 248 21.80 -14.45 9.58
CA LEU A 248 22.68 -15.04 8.57
C LEU A 248 22.77 -16.59 8.63
N PRO A 249 22.86 -17.25 9.82
CA PRO A 249 23.10 -18.69 9.86
C PRO A 249 22.02 -19.56 9.21
N PRO A 250 20.72 -19.27 9.34
CA PRO A 250 19.66 -20.08 8.73
C PRO A 250 19.45 -19.79 7.22
N LEU A 251 19.85 -18.61 6.71
CA LEU A 251 19.60 -18.21 5.32
C LEU A 251 20.22 -19.13 4.24
N PRO A 252 21.44 -19.68 4.40
CA PRO A 252 22.07 -20.56 3.39
C PRO A 252 21.38 -21.91 3.18
N GLU A 253 20.42 -22.29 4.01
CA GLU A 253 19.63 -23.52 3.87
C GLU A 253 18.55 -23.41 2.78
N TYR A 254 18.26 -22.18 2.31
CA TYR A 254 17.37 -21.93 1.20
C TYR A 254 18.13 -22.02 -0.12
N GLU A 255 17.48 -22.54 -1.17
CA GLU A 255 18.13 -22.76 -2.46
C GLU A 255 18.73 -21.47 -3.03
N PRO A 256 20.01 -21.46 -3.44
CA PRO A 256 20.62 -20.32 -4.08
C PRO A 256 20.01 -20.16 -5.49
N GLY A 257 19.23 -19.13 -5.68
CA GLY A 257 18.60 -18.81 -6.97
C GLY A 257 17.38 -17.93 -6.86
N ASP A 258 16.79 -17.82 -5.69
CA ASP A 258 15.80 -16.80 -5.42
C ASP A 258 16.53 -15.49 -5.10
N ASP A 259 16.24 -14.44 -5.87
CA ASP A 259 16.81 -13.10 -5.69
C ASP A 259 16.66 -12.60 -4.23
N TRP A 260 15.58 -12.97 -3.57
CA TRP A 260 15.23 -12.60 -2.19
C TRP A 260 16.18 -13.15 -1.13
N THR A 261 16.55 -14.44 -1.24
CA THR A 261 17.53 -15.05 -0.30
C THR A 261 18.90 -14.38 -0.43
N THR A 262 19.28 -14.04 -1.67
CA THR A 262 20.53 -13.34 -1.93
C THR A 262 20.51 -11.95 -1.31
N ASP A 263 19.42 -11.20 -1.42
CA ASP A 263 19.27 -9.88 -0.86
C ASP A 263 19.26 -9.91 0.68
N ALA A 264 18.58 -10.88 1.28
CA ALA A 264 18.56 -11.07 2.73
C ALA A 264 19.98 -11.38 3.28
N VAL A 265 20.71 -12.31 2.66
CA VAL A 265 22.09 -12.62 3.02
C VAL A 265 23.00 -11.38 2.92
N ASN A 266 22.82 -10.61 1.86
CA ASN A 266 23.60 -9.40 1.62
C ASN A 266 23.30 -8.30 2.66
N ALA A 267 22.05 -8.08 2.96
CA ALA A 267 21.59 -7.08 3.91
C ALA A 267 22.02 -7.41 5.35
N CYS A 268 21.97 -8.69 5.73
CA CYS A 268 22.37 -9.15 7.06
C CYS A 268 23.89 -9.29 7.22
N ASN A 269 24.69 -9.24 6.14
CA ASN A 269 26.15 -9.31 6.21
C ASN A 269 26.75 -7.92 6.57
N PRO A 270 27.32 -7.72 7.79
CA PRO A 270 27.76 -6.41 8.24
C PRO A 270 28.95 -5.86 7.44
N VAL A 271 29.82 -6.72 6.91
CA VAL A 271 30.97 -6.30 6.09
C VAL A 271 30.50 -5.82 4.73
N ARG A 272 29.61 -6.57 4.10
CA ARG A 272 29.04 -6.19 2.80
C ARG A 272 28.18 -4.93 2.92
N ARG A 273 27.37 -4.81 3.97
CA ARG A 273 26.56 -3.63 4.23
C ARG A 273 27.42 -2.38 4.41
N ALA A 274 28.48 -2.45 5.21
CA ALA A 274 29.41 -1.33 5.39
C ALA A 274 30.08 -0.92 4.07
N ARG A 275 30.41 -1.90 3.21
CA ARG A 275 30.97 -1.64 1.87
C ARG A 275 29.97 -0.93 0.95
N LEU A 276 28.72 -1.39 0.95
CA LEU A 276 27.64 -0.77 0.17
C LEU A 276 27.32 0.65 0.66
N ASP A 277 27.30 0.87 1.97
CA ASP A 277 27.09 2.20 2.56
C ASP A 277 28.19 3.16 2.17
N ALA A 278 29.46 2.74 2.25
CA ALA A 278 30.60 3.56 1.86
C ALA A 278 30.56 3.88 0.36
N PHE A 279 30.26 2.89 -0.48
CA PHE A 279 30.12 3.08 -1.92
C PHE A 279 28.98 4.05 -2.27
N ALA A 280 27.78 3.84 -1.70
CA ALA A 280 26.62 4.69 -1.94
C ALA A 280 26.87 6.14 -1.51
N TRP A 281 27.50 6.34 -0.36
CA TRP A 281 27.87 7.68 0.12
C TRP A 281 28.82 8.39 -0.84
N GLU A 282 29.92 7.74 -1.23
CA GLU A 282 30.91 8.34 -2.14
C GLU A 282 30.33 8.57 -3.54
N LEU A 283 29.47 7.68 -4.02
CA LEU A 283 28.72 7.82 -5.27
C LEU A 283 27.86 9.10 -5.27
N VAL A 284 27.04 9.32 -4.23
CA VAL A 284 26.20 10.52 -4.11
C VAL A 284 27.04 11.77 -4.00
N CYS A 285 28.09 11.76 -3.17
CA CYS A 285 29.01 12.90 -3.06
C CYS A 285 29.70 13.24 -4.40
N THR A 286 30.03 12.22 -5.19
CA THR A 286 30.65 12.41 -6.51
C THR A 286 29.63 12.91 -7.53
N LEU A 287 28.42 12.39 -7.53
CA LEU A 287 27.33 12.88 -8.39
C LEU A 287 27.04 14.36 -8.13
N HIS A 288 26.92 14.78 -6.88
CA HIS A 288 26.72 16.20 -6.54
C HIS A 288 27.85 17.10 -7.00
N ARG A 289 29.07 16.58 -7.08
CA ARG A 289 30.22 17.32 -7.63
C ARG A 289 30.18 17.42 -9.16
N LEU A 290 29.81 16.31 -9.84
CA LEU A 290 29.77 16.25 -11.30
C LEU A 290 28.51 16.92 -11.88
N ARG A 291 27.40 16.79 -11.19
CA ARG A 291 26.08 17.23 -11.61
C ARG A 291 25.34 17.90 -10.44
N PRO A 292 25.76 19.13 -10.07
CA PRO A 292 25.12 19.88 -8.98
C PRO A 292 23.67 20.29 -9.29
N ASP A 293 23.22 20.07 -10.52
CA ASP A 293 21.85 20.28 -10.99
C ASP A 293 20.91 19.09 -10.65
N LEU A 294 21.46 17.98 -10.19
CA LEU A 294 20.67 16.80 -9.83
C LEU A 294 20.41 16.74 -8.32
N ASP A 295 19.18 16.43 -7.96
CA ASP A 295 18.84 16.02 -6.60
C ASP A 295 18.97 14.49 -6.50
N ALA A 296 20.09 14.04 -5.94
CA ALA A 296 20.43 12.63 -5.82
C ALA A 296 20.43 12.21 -4.35
N ALA A 297 19.64 11.20 -4.01
CA ALA A 297 19.58 10.64 -2.67
C ALA A 297 19.53 9.12 -2.70
N VAL A 298 20.13 8.49 -1.70
CA VAL A 298 19.98 7.05 -1.49
C VAL A 298 18.76 6.81 -0.61
N SER A 299 17.83 6.01 -1.12
CA SER A 299 16.70 5.50 -0.35
C SER A 299 16.84 4.00 -0.16
N MET A 300 16.37 3.51 0.99
CA MET A 300 16.03 2.11 1.17
C MET A 300 14.60 1.93 0.69
N GLU A 301 14.37 1.09 -0.30
CA GLU A 301 12.99 0.76 -0.65
C GLU A 301 12.30 -0.02 0.46
N ARG A 302 10.99 0.21 0.60
CA ARG A 302 10.18 -0.38 1.66
C ARG A 302 9.94 -1.87 1.51
N CYS A 303 10.17 -2.39 0.32
CA CYS A 303 9.86 -3.78 -0.04
C CYS A 303 11.07 -4.73 0.07
N GLY A 304 12.13 -4.35 0.78
CA GLY A 304 13.30 -5.22 0.96
C GLY A 304 14.20 -5.41 -0.28
N TRP A 305 13.87 -4.82 -1.40
CA TRP A 305 14.50 -5.02 -2.71
C TRP A 305 15.74 -4.15 -2.93
N GLY A 306 16.65 -4.12 -1.99
CA GLY A 306 17.93 -3.46 -2.19
C GLY A 306 17.95 -1.95 -1.86
N ARG A 307 19.08 -1.32 -2.13
CA ARG A 307 19.30 0.11 -1.96
C ARG A 307 19.25 0.79 -3.30
N PHE A 308 18.42 1.82 -3.41
CA PHE A 308 18.25 2.57 -4.65
C PHE A 308 18.80 3.98 -4.53
N LEU A 309 19.51 4.39 -5.57
CA LEU A 309 19.86 5.77 -5.81
C LEU A 309 18.69 6.42 -6.57
N GLY A 310 17.90 7.24 -5.89
CA GLY A 310 16.88 8.08 -6.51
C GLY A 310 17.52 9.37 -7.02
N ILE A 311 17.21 9.75 -8.25
CA ILE A 311 17.66 11.00 -8.85
C ILE A 311 16.44 11.74 -9.39
N HIS A 312 16.24 12.97 -8.93
CA HIS A 312 15.22 13.87 -9.42
C HIS A 312 15.87 14.95 -10.30
N ALA A 313 15.49 14.95 -11.57
CA ALA A 313 15.93 15.94 -12.55
C ALA A 313 14.72 16.60 -13.19
N ALA A 314 14.47 17.88 -12.87
CA ALA A 314 13.36 18.69 -13.38
C ALA A 314 11.96 18.05 -13.12
N SER A 315 11.45 17.25 -14.05
CA SER A 315 10.13 16.60 -13.95
C SER A 315 10.21 15.07 -13.95
N GLU A 316 11.39 14.49 -14.02
CA GLU A 316 11.58 13.04 -14.11
C GLU A 316 12.33 12.51 -12.89
N ALA A 317 11.85 11.40 -12.34
CA ALA A 317 12.51 10.63 -11.31
C ALA A 317 13.08 9.35 -11.93
N THR A 318 14.38 9.10 -11.73
CA THR A 318 15.06 7.88 -12.21
C THR A 318 15.69 7.19 -11.02
N GLY A 319 15.55 5.87 -10.93
CA GLY A 319 16.13 5.04 -9.87
C GLY A 319 17.22 4.10 -10.42
N TYR A 320 18.27 3.91 -9.65
CA TYR A 320 19.34 2.96 -9.94
C TYR A 320 19.57 2.05 -8.74
N ASP A 321 19.65 0.74 -8.99
CA ASP A 321 20.09 -0.21 -7.99
C ASP A 321 21.56 -0.02 -7.65
N ILE A 322 21.89 0.14 -6.36
CA ILE A 322 23.24 0.41 -5.86
C ILE A 322 24.17 -0.79 -6.05
N GLU A 323 23.67 -2.03 -5.90
CA GLU A 323 24.49 -3.22 -6.09
C GLU A 323 24.82 -3.45 -7.55
N ALA A 324 23.87 -3.21 -8.44
CA ALA A 324 24.09 -3.24 -9.87
C ALA A 324 25.12 -2.19 -10.29
N LEU A 325 25.06 -0.97 -9.74
CA LEU A 325 26.05 0.08 -9.98
C LEU A 325 27.43 -0.30 -9.43
N LEU A 326 27.49 -0.85 -8.22
CA LEU A 326 28.76 -1.34 -7.63
C LEU A 326 29.41 -2.40 -8.53
N THR A 327 28.61 -3.31 -9.06
CA THR A 327 29.08 -4.38 -9.96
C THR A 327 29.54 -3.81 -11.30
N ARG A 328 28.74 -2.95 -11.95
CA ARG A 328 29.07 -2.31 -13.25
C ARG A 328 30.31 -1.44 -13.18
N ALA A 329 30.57 -0.84 -12.04
CA ALA A 329 31.72 0.04 -11.82
C ALA A 329 32.93 -0.66 -11.19
N ASP A 330 32.93 -1.99 -11.04
CA ASP A 330 33.96 -2.77 -10.36
C ASP A 330 34.26 -2.25 -8.92
N GLY A 331 33.23 -1.76 -8.22
CA GLY A 331 33.35 -1.22 -6.88
C GLY A 331 33.91 0.22 -6.81
N ASP A 332 34.09 0.89 -7.93
CA ASP A 332 34.57 2.28 -7.97
C ASP A 332 33.38 3.28 -8.00
N PRO A 333 33.15 4.04 -6.93
CA PRO A 333 32.03 4.98 -6.86
C PRO A 333 32.20 6.19 -7.82
N ILE A 334 33.41 6.54 -8.18
CA ILE A 334 33.66 7.63 -9.14
C ILE A 334 33.21 7.20 -10.53
N ARG A 335 33.63 6.01 -10.95
CA ARG A 335 33.19 5.41 -12.21
C ARG A 335 31.68 5.20 -12.27
N ALA A 336 31.06 4.80 -11.16
CA ALA A 336 29.61 4.69 -11.06
C ALA A 336 28.91 6.04 -11.26
N ALA A 337 29.44 7.11 -10.65
CA ALA A 337 28.90 8.46 -10.82
C ALA A 337 29.04 8.97 -12.25
N GLU A 338 30.12 8.65 -12.93
CA GLU A 338 30.34 9.00 -14.35
C GLU A 338 29.32 8.27 -15.25
N LEU A 339 29.07 6.96 -15.00
CA LEU A 339 28.06 6.18 -15.73
C LEU A 339 26.67 6.80 -15.55
N VAL A 340 26.24 7.05 -14.33
CA VAL A 340 24.96 7.67 -14.04
C VAL A 340 24.85 9.07 -14.65
N SER A 341 25.90 9.88 -14.54
CA SER A 341 25.94 11.24 -15.12
C SER A 341 25.80 11.23 -16.64
N THR A 342 26.26 10.17 -17.31
CA THR A 342 26.19 10.01 -18.77
C THR A 342 24.81 9.53 -19.22
N ASP A 343 24.16 8.69 -18.42
CA ASP A 343 22.83 8.14 -18.70
C ASP A 343 21.71 9.21 -18.59
N LEU A 344 21.96 10.29 -17.84
CA LEU A 344 20.95 11.32 -17.57
C LEU A 344 21.04 12.50 -18.54
N PRO A 345 19.91 13.04 -19.03
CA PRO A 345 19.92 14.20 -19.89
C PRO A 345 20.52 15.41 -19.16
N ARG A 346 21.28 16.22 -19.90
CA ARG A 346 21.79 17.51 -19.37
C ARG A 346 20.67 18.52 -19.41
N THR A 347 20.30 19.07 -18.27
CA THR A 347 19.43 20.25 -18.21
C THR A 347 20.15 21.40 -18.94
N GLN A 348 19.57 21.90 -20.02
CA GLN A 348 20.06 23.13 -20.65
C GLN A 348 19.89 24.27 -19.64
N PRO A 349 20.91 25.08 -19.40
CA PRO A 349 20.72 26.28 -18.61
C PRO A 349 19.72 27.20 -19.31
N ALA A 350 18.72 27.69 -18.53
CA ALA A 350 17.70 28.63 -18.98
C ALA A 350 18.31 29.98 -19.35
#